data_4d6c0b95a41d1e87adadaea240d6213b
#
_entry.id   4d6c0b95a41d1e87adadaea240d6213b
#
_cell.length_a   1.000
_cell.length_b   1.000
_cell.length_c   1.000
_cell.angle_alpha   90.00
_cell.angle_beta   90.00
_cell.angle_gamma   90.00
#
_symmetry.space_group_name_H-M   'P 1'
#
loop_
_entity.id
_entity.type
_entity.pdbx_description
1 polymer ?
#
loop_
_entity_poly.entity_id
_entity_poly.type
_entity_poly.pdbx_seq_one_letter_code
_entity_poly.pdbx_strand_id
1 'polypeptide(L)'
;MLRERVTEDVYVFISELYVEVAATVVITEKGAVIIDTAPFPQETQQIREFALRHCPQGVRYVINTHHHADHIYGSYLFPEAELIAHRQCRQILLKIGQESLSKAKAQTPALAPVQLRIPQLVFETEMLLRLGEKTIHLMHAPGHSPDSIMVHIREDKVLVASDVVTPIPLIVRGDIEELSKSLKLIKTLNLENIIQGHGGVLLRGEIEETVDSNVAYLRNIEKRVQSIVEKGQPKKALQRISVESCGKSRIPLGGLAQRLHQANLEYLYNKMMAEKVKPEMTRQTDDV
;
A
#
# COMPACT_ATOMS: atom_id res chain seq x y z
N MET A 1 2.22 -18.34 -6.94
CA MET A 1 1.36 -17.13 -6.96
C MET A 1 0.02 -17.47 -7.56
N LEU A 2 -1.04 -17.05 -6.95
CA LEU A 2 -2.35 -17.01 -7.58
C LEU A 2 -2.36 -15.90 -8.65
N ARG A 3 -2.92 -16.21 -9.83
CA ARG A 3 -3.06 -15.23 -10.91
C ARG A 3 -4.53 -15.15 -11.32
N GLU A 4 -5.05 -13.93 -11.41
CA GLU A 4 -6.41 -13.64 -11.82
C GLU A 4 -6.42 -12.67 -13.00
N ARG A 5 -7.30 -12.87 -13.96
CA ARG A 5 -7.54 -11.94 -15.07
C ARG A 5 -8.68 -11.02 -14.70
N VAL A 6 -8.39 -9.74 -14.48
CA VAL A 6 -9.37 -8.74 -14.05
C VAL A 6 -10.16 -8.19 -15.24
N THR A 7 -9.44 -7.85 -16.32
CA THR A 7 -10.03 -7.47 -17.63
C THR A 7 -9.28 -8.15 -18.77
N GLU A 8 -9.54 -7.78 -20.00
CA GLU A 8 -8.83 -8.35 -21.16
C GLU A 8 -7.31 -8.18 -21.03
N ASP A 9 -6.86 -7.01 -20.54
CA ASP A 9 -5.47 -6.60 -20.54
C ASP A 9 -4.87 -6.41 -19.14
N VAL A 10 -5.68 -6.53 -18.07
CA VAL A 10 -5.25 -6.34 -16.69
C VAL A 10 -5.25 -7.65 -15.93
N TYR A 11 -4.11 -8.01 -15.36
CA TYR A 11 -3.90 -9.23 -14.59
C TYR A 11 -3.33 -8.89 -13.21
N VAL A 12 -3.85 -9.52 -12.17
CA VAL A 12 -3.31 -9.44 -10.80
C VAL A 12 -2.60 -10.74 -10.42
N PHE A 13 -1.49 -10.59 -9.72
CA PHE A 13 -0.70 -11.66 -9.15
C PHE A 13 -0.68 -11.49 -7.63
N ILE A 14 -1.22 -12.47 -6.92
CA ILE A 14 -1.32 -12.44 -5.46
C ILE A 14 -0.30 -13.42 -4.89
N SER A 15 0.54 -12.93 -4.00
CA SER A 15 1.59 -13.73 -3.35
C SER A 15 1.00 -14.81 -2.45
N GLU A 16 1.54 -16.02 -2.56
CA GLU A 16 1.29 -17.12 -1.61
C GLU A 16 2.36 -17.18 -0.52
N LEU A 17 3.43 -16.39 -0.65
CA LEU A 17 4.57 -16.40 0.26
C LEU A 17 4.56 -15.23 1.24
N TYR A 18 3.85 -14.14 0.94
CA TYR A 18 3.87 -12.93 1.76
C TYR A 18 2.52 -12.21 1.79
N VAL A 19 1.73 -12.48 2.82
CA VAL A 19 0.53 -11.72 3.24
C VAL A 19 -0.40 -11.34 2.08
N GLU A 20 -0.53 -12.21 1.08
CA GLU A 20 -1.38 -11.98 -0.10
C GLU A 20 -1.09 -10.64 -0.82
N VAL A 21 0.18 -10.15 -0.79
CA VAL A 21 0.54 -8.91 -1.50
C VAL A 21 0.27 -9.04 -2.99
N ALA A 22 -0.30 -7.99 -3.58
CA ALA A 22 -0.70 -7.96 -4.98
C ALA A 22 0.26 -7.17 -5.85
N ALA A 23 0.52 -7.69 -7.05
CA ALA A 23 1.20 -6.99 -8.13
C ALA A 23 0.31 -7.05 -9.39
N THR A 24 0.32 -6.00 -10.21
CA THR A 24 -0.54 -5.91 -11.39
C THR A 24 0.28 -5.83 -12.66
N VAL A 25 -0.15 -6.55 -13.70
CA VAL A 25 0.39 -6.46 -15.05
C VAL A 25 -0.68 -5.89 -15.95
N VAL A 26 -0.37 -4.79 -16.63
CA VAL A 26 -1.20 -4.19 -17.69
C VAL A 26 -0.51 -4.43 -19.03
N ILE A 27 -1.17 -5.11 -19.92
CA ILE A 27 -0.69 -5.38 -21.28
C ILE A 27 -1.18 -4.27 -22.21
N THR A 28 -0.30 -3.76 -23.06
CA THR A 28 -0.66 -2.80 -24.11
C THR A 28 0.07 -3.13 -25.42
N GLU A 29 -0.37 -2.57 -26.53
CA GLU A 29 0.31 -2.71 -27.82
C GLU A 29 1.75 -2.15 -27.85
N LYS A 30 2.10 -1.27 -26.92
CA LYS A 30 3.39 -0.56 -26.85
C LYS A 30 4.31 -1.03 -25.72
N GLY A 31 3.95 -2.09 -25.01
CA GLY A 31 4.70 -2.65 -23.91
C GLY A 31 3.83 -2.89 -22.68
N ALA A 32 4.33 -3.70 -21.77
CA ALA A 32 3.65 -3.95 -20.50
C ALA A 32 4.00 -2.91 -19.44
N VAL A 33 3.08 -2.69 -18.52
CA VAL A 33 3.29 -1.92 -17.29
C VAL A 33 3.12 -2.85 -16.09
N ILE A 34 4.09 -2.85 -15.20
CA ILE A 34 4.03 -3.57 -13.92
C ILE A 34 3.74 -2.56 -12.82
N ILE A 35 2.70 -2.78 -12.03
CA ILE A 35 2.36 -1.94 -10.87
C ILE A 35 2.59 -2.79 -9.62
N ASP A 36 3.56 -2.38 -8.82
CA ASP A 36 4.17 -3.11 -7.72
C ASP A 36 4.81 -4.45 -8.13
N THR A 37 5.54 -5.03 -7.22
CA THR A 37 6.21 -6.32 -7.38
C THR A 37 6.09 -7.10 -6.08
N ALA A 38 6.29 -8.41 -6.11
CA ALA A 38 6.35 -9.19 -4.88
C ALA A 38 7.71 -9.02 -4.18
N PRO A 39 7.80 -9.26 -2.85
CA PRO A 39 9.07 -9.13 -2.14
C PRO A 39 10.08 -10.21 -2.53
N PHE A 40 9.61 -11.41 -2.85
CA PHE A 40 10.48 -12.55 -3.17
C PHE A 40 10.76 -12.66 -4.66
N PRO A 41 12.06 -12.75 -5.04
CA PRO A 41 12.49 -12.82 -6.44
C PRO A 41 11.81 -13.90 -7.28
N GLN A 42 11.56 -15.06 -6.67
CA GLN A 42 10.93 -16.20 -7.36
C GLN A 42 9.49 -15.92 -7.80
N GLU A 43 8.75 -15.10 -7.05
CA GLU A 43 7.39 -14.70 -7.43
C GLU A 43 7.42 -13.58 -8.48
N THR A 44 8.28 -12.59 -8.30
CA THR A 44 8.46 -11.53 -9.30
C THR A 44 8.95 -12.08 -10.64
N GLN A 45 9.78 -13.13 -10.63
CA GLN A 45 10.20 -13.80 -11.87
C GLN A 45 9.00 -14.39 -12.63
N GLN A 46 8.01 -14.96 -11.96
CA GLN A 46 6.78 -15.44 -12.60
C GLN A 46 5.99 -14.30 -13.26
N ILE A 47 5.93 -13.12 -12.59
CA ILE A 47 5.30 -11.91 -13.15
C ILE A 47 6.03 -11.48 -14.42
N ARG A 48 7.36 -11.42 -14.37
CA ARG A 48 8.20 -11.04 -15.52
C ARG A 48 8.02 -11.99 -16.70
N GLU A 49 8.09 -13.28 -16.47
CA GLU A 49 7.89 -14.30 -17.50
C GLU A 49 6.51 -14.22 -18.13
N PHE A 50 5.48 -13.95 -17.35
CA PHE A 50 4.14 -13.74 -17.87
C PHE A 50 4.08 -12.49 -18.75
N ALA A 51 4.59 -11.35 -18.27
CA ALA A 51 4.58 -10.10 -19.03
C ALA A 51 5.30 -10.24 -20.37
N LEU A 52 6.49 -10.87 -20.40
CA LEU A 52 7.27 -11.06 -21.63
C LEU A 52 6.60 -12.03 -22.61
N ARG A 53 5.87 -13.04 -22.12
CA ARG A 53 5.11 -13.96 -23.00
C ARG A 53 3.91 -13.31 -23.67
N HIS A 54 3.24 -12.37 -22.98
CA HIS A 54 2.01 -11.73 -23.46
C HIS A 54 2.27 -10.37 -24.14
N CYS A 55 3.45 -9.80 -23.96
CA CYS A 55 3.84 -8.53 -24.55
C CYS A 55 5.24 -8.62 -25.17
N PRO A 56 5.35 -8.94 -26.49
CA PRO A 56 6.64 -9.04 -27.20
C PRO A 56 7.48 -7.75 -27.16
N GLN A 57 6.85 -6.59 -26.96
CA GLN A 57 7.51 -5.28 -26.81
C GLN A 57 8.23 -5.13 -25.46
N GLY A 58 8.09 -6.11 -24.56
CA GLY A 58 8.71 -6.12 -23.25
C GLY A 58 7.99 -5.25 -22.21
N VAL A 59 8.63 -5.11 -21.05
CA VAL A 59 8.12 -4.26 -19.96
C VAL A 59 8.64 -2.84 -20.15
N ARG A 60 7.74 -1.89 -20.31
CA ARG A 60 8.09 -0.47 -20.56
C ARG A 60 8.25 0.31 -19.26
N TYR A 61 7.35 0.07 -18.30
CA TYR A 61 7.35 0.77 -17.02
C TYR A 61 7.14 -0.19 -15.86
N VAL A 62 7.81 0.10 -14.75
CA VAL A 62 7.47 -0.40 -13.42
C VAL A 62 7.00 0.80 -12.59
N ILE A 63 5.86 0.67 -11.91
CA ILE A 63 5.31 1.70 -11.04
C ILE A 63 5.35 1.15 -9.61
N ASN A 64 6.11 1.80 -8.74
CA ASN A 64 6.06 1.51 -7.31
C ASN A 64 5.01 2.40 -6.66
N THR A 65 4.00 1.81 -6.03
CA THR A 65 2.91 2.57 -5.40
C THR A 65 3.36 3.28 -4.14
N HIS A 66 4.31 2.71 -3.40
CA HIS A 66 4.94 3.31 -2.23
C HIS A 66 6.25 2.57 -1.89
N HIS A 67 6.97 3.03 -0.85
CA HIS A 67 8.33 2.57 -0.53
C HIS A 67 8.44 1.25 0.25
N HIS A 68 7.35 0.61 0.64
CA HIS A 68 7.42 -0.62 1.43
C HIS A 68 8.01 -1.79 0.64
N ALA A 69 8.76 -2.62 1.35
CA ALA A 69 9.61 -3.68 0.81
C ALA A 69 8.86 -4.68 -0.08
N ASP A 70 7.68 -5.03 0.32
CA ASP A 70 6.83 -6.01 -0.34
C ASP A 70 6.24 -5.54 -1.67
N HIS A 71 6.30 -4.22 -1.94
CA HIS A 71 5.86 -3.63 -3.20
C HIS A 71 7.02 -3.31 -4.16
N ILE A 72 8.25 -3.17 -3.64
CA ILE A 72 9.38 -2.64 -4.44
C ILE A 72 10.53 -3.60 -4.68
N TYR A 73 10.71 -4.63 -3.83
CA TYR A 73 11.93 -5.45 -3.86
C TYR A 73 12.11 -6.25 -5.16
N GLY A 74 11.04 -6.58 -5.87
CA GLY A 74 11.12 -7.24 -7.17
C GLY A 74 11.47 -6.32 -8.33
N SER A 75 11.45 -4.99 -8.16
CA SER A 75 11.65 -4.03 -9.27
C SER A 75 13.00 -4.21 -10.00
N TYR A 76 14.03 -4.75 -9.34
CA TYR A 76 15.34 -4.97 -9.95
C TYR A 76 15.33 -6.03 -11.07
N LEU A 77 14.32 -6.90 -11.11
CA LEU A 77 14.16 -7.91 -12.18
C LEU A 77 13.67 -7.31 -13.52
N PHE A 78 13.39 -6.02 -13.57
CA PHE A 78 12.98 -5.30 -14.78
C PHE A 78 13.98 -4.19 -15.13
N PRO A 79 15.28 -4.51 -15.34
CA PRO A 79 16.31 -3.50 -15.53
C PRO A 79 16.11 -2.64 -16.80
N GLU A 80 15.40 -3.17 -17.79
CA GLU A 80 15.03 -2.50 -19.05
C GLU A 80 13.91 -1.47 -18.90
N ALA A 81 13.07 -1.60 -17.86
CA ALA A 81 11.91 -0.74 -17.65
C ALA A 81 12.27 0.54 -16.92
N GLU A 82 11.62 1.65 -17.26
CA GLU A 82 11.69 2.87 -16.47
C GLU A 82 10.87 2.73 -15.18
N LEU A 83 11.44 3.14 -14.05
CA LEU A 83 10.80 3.03 -12.74
C LEU A 83 10.17 4.36 -12.35
N ILE A 84 8.85 4.33 -12.12
CA ILE A 84 8.03 5.49 -11.76
C ILE A 84 7.57 5.35 -10.30
N ALA A 85 7.58 6.44 -9.54
CA ALA A 85 6.96 6.52 -8.21
C ALA A 85 6.68 7.97 -7.82
N HIS A 86 6.01 8.16 -6.68
CA HIS A 86 5.90 9.47 -6.05
C HIS A 86 7.26 10.02 -5.64
N ARG A 87 7.46 11.36 -5.68
CA ARG A 87 8.74 12.01 -5.29
C ARG A 87 9.20 11.60 -3.89
N GLN A 88 8.29 11.52 -2.93
CA GLN A 88 8.61 11.12 -1.57
C GLN A 88 9.09 9.67 -1.49
N CYS A 89 8.57 8.75 -2.31
CA CYS A 89 9.07 7.38 -2.40
C CYS A 89 10.58 7.38 -2.72
N ARG A 90 10.98 8.10 -3.78
CA ARG A 90 12.41 8.25 -4.12
C ARG A 90 13.23 8.82 -2.96
N GLN A 91 12.73 9.87 -2.28
CA GLN A 91 13.43 10.51 -1.16
C GLN A 91 13.62 9.54 0.02
N ILE A 92 12.58 8.77 0.37
CA ILE A 92 12.63 7.77 1.43
C ILE A 92 13.63 6.67 1.08
N LEU A 93 13.58 6.15 -0.14
CA LEU A 93 14.48 5.09 -0.59
C LEU A 93 15.94 5.52 -0.62
N LEU A 94 16.23 6.76 -1.02
CA LEU A 94 17.58 7.33 -0.96
C LEU A 94 18.09 7.44 0.49
N LYS A 95 17.21 7.78 1.44
CA LYS A 95 17.58 8.00 2.84
C LYS A 95 17.78 6.72 3.63
N ILE A 96 16.87 5.75 3.51
CA ILE A 96 16.84 4.56 4.36
C ILE A 96 16.77 3.23 3.60
N GLY A 97 16.54 3.25 2.29
CA GLY A 97 16.21 2.04 1.52
C GLY A 97 17.33 0.99 1.57
N GLN A 98 18.58 1.40 1.40
CA GLN A 98 19.72 0.45 1.41
C GLN A 98 19.94 -0.17 2.79
N GLU A 99 19.80 0.60 3.86
CA GLU A 99 19.90 0.09 5.22
C GLU A 99 18.77 -0.88 5.53
N SER A 100 17.55 -0.54 5.14
CA SER A 100 16.36 -1.38 5.31
C SER A 100 16.50 -2.71 4.56
N LEU A 101 16.97 -2.68 3.31
CA LEU A 101 17.25 -3.88 2.53
C LEU A 101 18.34 -4.74 3.16
N SER A 102 19.42 -4.15 3.66
CA SER A 102 20.51 -4.88 4.33
C SER A 102 20.00 -5.62 5.57
N LYS A 103 19.15 -4.97 6.38
CA LYS A 103 18.51 -5.59 7.55
C LYS A 103 17.56 -6.73 7.14
N ALA A 104 16.76 -6.53 6.08
CA ALA A 104 15.85 -7.55 5.57
C ALA A 104 16.60 -8.77 5.05
N LYS A 105 17.71 -8.60 4.31
CA LYS A 105 18.57 -9.70 3.84
C LYS A 105 19.19 -10.51 4.98
N ALA A 106 19.60 -9.84 6.07
CA ALA A 106 20.15 -10.51 7.24
C ALA A 106 19.12 -11.41 7.94
N GLN A 107 17.84 -11.06 7.88
CA GLN A 107 16.74 -11.81 8.49
C GLN A 107 16.13 -12.85 7.55
N THR A 108 16.20 -12.63 6.24
CA THR A 108 15.51 -13.42 5.22
C THR A 108 16.47 -13.76 4.07
N PRO A 109 17.15 -14.94 4.09
CA PRO A 109 18.13 -15.32 3.08
C PRO A 109 17.61 -15.33 1.63
N ALA A 110 16.30 -15.58 1.44
CA ALA A 110 15.66 -15.54 0.13
C ALA A 110 15.75 -14.15 -0.55
N LEU A 111 16.01 -13.08 0.20
CA LEU A 111 16.19 -11.72 -0.31
C LEU A 111 17.65 -11.43 -0.73
N ALA A 112 18.58 -12.37 -0.59
CA ALA A 112 20.00 -12.16 -0.92
C ALA A 112 20.23 -11.55 -2.33
N PRO A 113 19.56 -11.99 -3.42
CA PRO A 113 19.76 -11.43 -4.76
C PRO A 113 19.10 -10.06 -4.97
N VAL A 114 18.21 -9.60 -4.10
CA VAL A 114 17.49 -8.34 -4.26
C VAL A 114 18.46 -7.16 -4.35
N GLN A 115 18.21 -6.26 -5.28
CA GLN A 115 18.93 -5.00 -5.43
C GLN A 115 17.93 -3.84 -5.36
N LEU A 116 18.25 -2.81 -4.56
CA LEU A 116 17.38 -1.65 -4.48
C LEU A 116 17.46 -0.84 -5.78
N ARG A 117 16.32 -0.62 -6.42
CA ARG A 117 16.19 0.35 -7.50
C ARG A 117 15.60 1.65 -6.96
N ILE A 118 16.16 2.76 -7.40
CA ILE A 118 15.66 4.10 -7.08
C ILE A 118 14.85 4.60 -8.27
N PRO A 119 13.60 5.05 -8.08
CA PRO A 119 12.76 5.57 -9.17
C PRO A 119 13.44 6.72 -9.91
N GLN A 120 13.44 6.65 -11.25
CA GLN A 120 13.99 7.69 -12.12
C GLN A 120 12.94 8.74 -12.48
N LEU A 121 11.72 8.30 -12.78
CA LEU A 121 10.60 9.18 -13.08
C LEU A 121 9.78 9.41 -11.81
N VAL A 122 9.58 10.68 -11.47
CA VAL A 122 8.85 11.04 -10.25
C VAL A 122 7.84 12.15 -10.51
N PHE A 123 6.75 12.13 -9.73
CA PHE A 123 5.72 13.16 -9.73
C PHE A 123 5.31 13.53 -8.29
N GLU A 124 4.51 14.60 -8.12
CA GLU A 124 4.08 15.08 -6.80
C GLU A 124 2.59 14.88 -6.54
N THR A 125 1.73 15.24 -7.47
CA THR A 125 0.28 15.20 -7.28
C THR A 125 -0.37 14.14 -8.14
N GLU A 126 -0.14 14.22 -9.44
CA GLU A 126 -0.66 13.26 -10.42
C GLU A 126 0.25 13.17 -11.65
N MET A 127 0.16 12.04 -12.35
CA MET A 127 0.80 11.82 -13.63
C MET A 127 -0.14 11.05 -14.56
N LEU A 128 -0.23 11.48 -15.80
CA LEU A 128 -0.93 10.75 -16.87
C LEU A 128 0.09 10.12 -17.80
N LEU A 129 0.09 8.79 -17.85
CA LEU A 129 0.90 8.00 -18.74
C LEU A 129 0.02 7.42 -19.83
N ARG A 130 0.30 7.76 -21.09
CA ARG A 130 -0.37 7.14 -22.25
C ARG A 130 0.56 6.12 -22.89
N LEU A 131 0.11 4.88 -22.97
CA LEU A 131 0.87 3.79 -23.56
C LEU A 131 -0.06 2.93 -24.43
N GLY A 132 0.14 2.99 -25.76
CA GLY A 132 -0.81 2.42 -26.69
C GLY A 132 -2.20 3.02 -26.52
N GLU A 133 -3.19 2.16 -26.36
CA GLU A 133 -4.61 2.51 -26.18
C GLU A 133 -4.97 2.82 -24.71
N LYS A 134 -4.03 2.61 -23.77
CA LYS A 134 -4.32 2.79 -22.32
C LYS A 134 -3.86 4.13 -21.80
N THR A 135 -4.71 4.72 -20.97
CA THR A 135 -4.40 5.89 -20.13
C THR A 135 -4.28 5.45 -18.68
N ILE A 136 -3.08 5.47 -18.17
CA ILE A 136 -2.75 5.10 -16.80
C ILE A 136 -2.61 6.38 -15.98
N HIS A 137 -3.50 6.61 -15.03
CA HIS A 137 -3.54 7.80 -14.20
C HIS A 137 -3.02 7.48 -12.81
N LEU A 138 -1.85 8.00 -12.48
CA LEU A 138 -1.22 7.89 -11.17
C LEU A 138 -1.65 9.08 -10.32
N MET A 139 -2.16 8.84 -9.12
CA MET A 139 -2.69 9.87 -8.21
C MET A 139 -2.04 9.72 -6.84
N HIS A 140 -1.52 10.81 -6.28
CA HIS A 140 -1.05 10.82 -4.90
C HIS A 140 -2.22 10.57 -3.94
N ALA A 141 -2.08 9.57 -3.09
CA ALA A 141 -3.11 9.09 -2.17
C ALA A 141 -2.48 8.74 -0.81
N PRO A 142 -1.99 9.76 -0.07
CA PRO A 142 -1.29 9.53 1.19
C PRO A 142 -2.22 8.98 2.27
N GLY A 143 -1.61 8.46 3.33
CA GLY A 143 -2.32 8.04 4.54
C GLY A 143 -1.86 6.69 5.06
N HIS A 144 -1.73 5.64 4.22
CA HIS A 144 -1.00 4.43 4.57
C HIS A 144 0.50 4.74 4.76
N SER A 145 1.07 5.42 3.79
CA SER A 145 2.38 6.06 3.86
C SER A 145 2.32 7.43 3.17
N PRO A 146 3.30 8.34 3.42
CA PRO A 146 3.25 9.69 2.85
C PRO A 146 3.46 9.70 1.33
N ASP A 147 4.02 8.66 0.76
CA ASP A 147 4.35 8.48 -0.65
C ASP A 147 3.37 7.59 -1.41
N SER A 148 2.31 7.13 -0.76
CA SER A 148 1.31 6.24 -1.38
C SER A 148 0.64 6.88 -2.59
N ILE A 149 0.46 6.08 -3.64
CA ILE A 149 -0.29 6.45 -4.83
C ILE A 149 -1.33 5.37 -5.15
N MET A 150 -2.36 5.77 -5.86
CA MET A 150 -3.28 4.88 -6.58
C MET A 150 -3.05 4.99 -8.08
N VAL A 151 -3.30 3.91 -8.82
CA VAL A 151 -3.10 3.86 -10.27
C VAL A 151 -4.40 3.42 -10.95
N HIS A 152 -5.02 4.32 -11.71
CA HIS A 152 -6.28 4.09 -12.41
C HIS A 152 -6.04 3.79 -13.89
N ILE A 153 -6.36 2.60 -14.33
CA ILE A 153 -6.39 2.20 -15.74
C ILE A 153 -7.77 2.59 -16.29
N ARG A 154 -7.84 3.74 -16.99
CA ARG A 154 -9.11 4.43 -17.28
C ARG A 154 -10.04 3.64 -18.18
N GLU A 155 -9.51 3.07 -19.27
CA GLU A 155 -10.28 2.33 -20.24
C GLU A 155 -10.89 1.05 -19.65
N ASP A 156 -10.15 0.40 -18.75
CA ASP A 156 -10.58 -0.81 -18.03
C ASP A 156 -11.45 -0.50 -16.81
N LYS A 157 -11.50 0.76 -16.35
CA LYS A 157 -12.14 1.16 -15.08
C LYS A 157 -11.62 0.38 -13.88
N VAL A 158 -10.34 0.03 -13.89
CA VAL A 158 -9.64 -0.69 -12.82
C VAL A 158 -8.77 0.28 -12.04
N LEU A 159 -8.93 0.28 -10.73
CA LEU A 159 -8.05 1.00 -9.81
C LEU A 159 -7.13 0.02 -9.09
N VAL A 160 -5.83 0.14 -9.28
CA VAL A 160 -4.84 -0.45 -8.39
C VAL A 160 -4.69 0.50 -7.22
N ALA A 161 -5.39 0.19 -6.12
CA ALA A 161 -5.41 1.03 -4.93
C ALA A 161 -4.24 0.75 -3.99
N SER A 162 -3.55 -0.38 -4.17
CA SER A 162 -2.46 -0.83 -3.31
C SER A 162 -2.88 -0.73 -1.83
N ASP A 163 -2.00 -0.31 -0.93
CA ASP A 163 -2.27 -0.26 0.52
C ASP A 163 -3.18 0.88 0.98
N VAL A 164 -3.69 1.68 0.06
CA VAL A 164 -4.82 2.59 0.35
C VAL A 164 -6.09 1.77 0.64
N VAL A 165 -6.26 0.62 -0.03
CA VAL A 165 -7.37 -0.31 0.20
C VAL A 165 -6.80 -1.69 0.53
N THR A 166 -7.05 -2.13 1.75
CA THR A 166 -6.71 -3.46 2.26
C THR A 166 -7.84 -3.96 3.17
N PRO A 167 -7.95 -5.27 3.44
CA PRO A 167 -8.96 -5.80 4.35
C PRO A 167 -8.92 -5.16 5.75
N ILE A 168 -7.73 -4.84 6.24
CA ILE A 168 -7.50 -4.06 7.46
C ILE A 168 -6.61 -2.88 7.11
N PRO A 169 -7.14 -1.64 7.07
CA PRO A 169 -6.32 -0.44 6.85
C PRO A 169 -5.13 -0.38 7.80
N LEU A 170 -3.92 -0.27 7.27
CA LEU A 170 -2.71 -0.18 8.08
C LEU A 170 -2.19 1.26 8.08
N ILE A 171 -2.02 1.83 9.29
CA ILE A 171 -1.61 3.23 9.49
C ILE A 171 -0.32 3.37 10.28
N VAL A 172 0.45 2.29 10.42
CA VAL A 172 1.74 2.34 11.13
C VAL A 172 2.70 3.28 10.39
N ARG A 173 3.01 4.42 10.99
CA ARG A 173 3.71 5.58 10.41
C ARG A 173 2.90 6.34 9.35
N GLY A 174 1.61 6.07 9.25
CA GLY A 174 0.68 6.77 8.37
C GLY A 174 -0.16 7.82 9.09
N ASP A 175 -1.22 8.26 8.42
CA ASP A 175 -2.14 9.25 8.94
C ASP A 175 -3.60 8.89 8.63
N ILE A 176 -4.47 8.91 9.66
CA ILE A 176 -5.89 8.52 9.55
C ILE A 176 -6.68 9.49 8.68
N GLU A 177 -6.45 10.80 8.83
CA GLU A 177 -7.19 11.80 8.09
C GLU A 177 -6.85 11.74 6.60
N GLU A 178 -5.56 11.65 6.26
CA GLU A 178 -5.11 11.52 4.89
C GLU A 178 -5.61 10.22 4.26
N LEU A 179 -5.53 9.07 4.97
CA LEU A 179 -6.05 7.81 4.47
C LEU A 179 -7.56 7.85 4.25
N SER A 180 -8.30 8.50 5.16
CA SER A 180 -9.75 8.67 5.01
C SER A 180 -10.12 9.56 3.82
N LYS A 181 -9.31 10.59 3.50
CA LYS A 181 -9.49 11.42 2.29
C LYS A 181 -9.20 10.60 1.03
N SER A 182 -8.09 9.86 1.01
CA SER A 182 -7.69 9.00 -0.12
C SER A 182 -8.74 7.92 -0.40
N LEU A 183 -9.29 7.28 0.64
CA LEU A 183 -10.39 6.33 0.51
C LEU A 183 -11.65 6.97 -0.08
N LYS A 184 -12.04 8.16 0.38
CA LYS A 184 -13.23 8.85 -0.15
C LYS A 184 -13.07 9.30 -1.59
N LEU A 185 -11.85 9.62 -2.04
CA LEU A 185 -11.58 9.95 -3.45
C LEU A 185 -11.99 8.79 -4.38
N ILE A 186 -11.83 7.55 -3.94
CA ILE A 186 -12.22 6.36 -4.73
C ILE A 186 -13.69 6.42 -5.15
N LYS A 187 -14.56 6.90 -4.28
CA LYS A 187 -16.02 7.01 -4.56
C LYS A 187 -16.36 8.01 -5.67
N THR A 188 -15.43 8.87 -6.06
CA THR A 188 -15.60 9.83 -7.17
C THR A 188 -15.19 9.23 -8.52
N LEU A 189 -14.55 8.06 -8.53
CA LEU A 189 -14.09 7.39 -9.72
C LEU A 189 -15.16 6.41 -10.24
N ASN A 190 -15.31 6.30 -11.56
CA ASN A 190 -16.20 5.33 -12.17
C ASN A 190 -15.45 3.99 -12.35
N LEU A 191 -15.55 3.11 -11.35
CA LEU A 191 -14.78 1.87 -11.29
C LEU A 191 -15.67 0.63 -11.47
N GLU A 192 -15.10 -0.39 -12.12
CA GLU A 192 -15.65 -1.74 -12.16
C GLU A 192 -14.92 -2.67 -11.17
N ASN A 193 -13.60 -2.45 -10.97
CA ASN A 193 -12.79 -3.28 -10.07
C ASN A 193 -11.77 -2.43 -9.30
N ILE A 194 -11.44 -2.91 -8.08
CA ILE A 194 -10.28 -2.43 -7.31
C ILE A 194 -9.36 -3.61 -7.02
N ILE A 195 -8.06 -3.42 -7.31
CA ILE A 195 -7.00 -4.30 -6.87
C ILE A 195 -6.44 -3.74 -5.57
N GLN A 196 -6.60 -4.49 -4.48
CA GLN A 196 -6.09 -4.15 -3.16
C GLN A 196 -4.58 -4.34 -3.10
N GLY A 197 -3.90 -3.72 -2.12
CA GLY A 197 -2.47 -3.98 -1.87
C GLY A 197 -2.22 -5.39 -1.33
N HIS A 198 -3.13 -5.86 -0.50
CA HIS A 198 -3.16 -7.22 0.04
C HIS A 198 -4.56 -7.81 -0.08
N GLY A 199 -4.65 -9.07 -0.47
CA GLY A 199 -5.93 -9.76 -0.69
C GLY A 199 -6.37 -9.78 -2.15
N GLY A 200 -7.64 -10.08 -2.39
CA GLY A 200 -8.22 -10.25 -3.72
C GLY A 200 -8.68 -8.97 -4.40
N VAL A 201 -9.30 -9.13 -5.56
CA VAL A 201 -9.93 -8.07 -6.33
C VAL A 201 -11.31 -7.79 -5.76
N LEU A 202 -11.65 -6.51 -5.60
CA LEU A 202 -13.01 -6.08 -5.26
C LEU A 202 -13.79 -5.81 -6.55
N LEU A 203 -15.00 -6.35 -6.61
CA LEU A 203 -15.93 -6.12 -7.70
C LEU A 203 -16.74 -4.84 -7.45
N ARG A 204 -17.31 -4.26 -8.50
CA ARG A 204 -18.07 -3.01 -8.44
C ARG A 204 -19.07 -2.93 -7.29
N GLY A 205 -19.82 -4.02 -7.03
CA GLY A 205 -20.82 -4.07 -5.97
C GLY A 205 -20.26 -4.00 -4.54
N GLU A 206 -18.97 -4.26 -4.36
CA GLU A 206 -18.27 -4.31 -3.07
C GLU A 206 -17.52 -3.01 -2.74
N ILE A 207 -17.28 -2.15 -3.75
CA ILE A 207 -16.39 -0.98 -3.64
C ILE A 207 -16.89 -0.01 -2.58
N GLU A 208 -18.16 0.41 -2.65
CA GLU A 208 -18.71 1.42 -1.75
C GLU A 208 -18.73 0.93 -0.31
N GLU A 209 -19.20 -0.30 -0.07
CA GLU A 209 -19.22 -0.91 1.25
C GLU A 209 -17.82 -1.06 1.84
N THR A 210 -16.85 -1.50 1.02
CA THR A 210 -15.45 -1.65 1.48
C THR A 210 -14.84 -0.31 1.87
N VAL A 211 -15.03 0.74 1.05
CA VAL A 211 -14.54 2.09 1.36
C VAL A 211 -15.15 2.60 2.67
N ASP A 212 -16.47 2.50 2.81
CA ASP A 212 -17.18 2.96 4.02
C ASP A 212 -16.78 2.17 5.26
N SER A 213 -16.64 0.85 5.14
CA SER A 213 -16.14 -0.02 6.20
C SER A 213 -14.73 0.35 6.63
N ASN A 214 -13.83 0.66 5.69
CA ASN A 214 -12.46 1.09 5.99
C ASN A 214 -12.44 2.43 6.73
N VAL A 215 -13.21 3.42 6.27
CA VAL A 215 -13.34 4.73 6.93
C VAL A 215 -13.95 4.58 8.33
N ALA A 216 -14.97 3.73 8.49
CA ALA A 216 -15.60 3.48 9.78
C ALA A 216 -14.61 2.81 10.77
N TYR A 217 -13.84 1.83 10.30
CA TYR A 217 -12.79 1.18 11.08
C TYR A 217 -11.76 2.18 11.61
N LEU A 218 -11.24 3.05 10.75
CA LEU A 218 -10.26 4.08 11.13
C LEU A 218 -10.80 5.00 12.24
N ARG A 219 -12.02 5.48 12.09
CA ARG A 219 -12.70 6.30 13.12
C ARG A 219 -12.92 5.54 14.43
N ASN A 220 -13.29 4.25 14.34
CA ASN A 220 -13.54 3.43 15.51
C ASN A 220 -12.27 3.18 16.33
N ILE A 221 -11.16 2.85 15.69
CA ILE A 221 -9.88 2.66 16.41
C ILE A 221 -9.38 3.96 17.03
N GLU A 222 -9.45 5.07 16.29
CA GLU A 222 -9.05 6.40 16.79
C GLU A 222 -9.82 6.78 18.04
N LYS A 223 -11.16 6.77 17.98
CA LYS A 223 -12.04 7.10 19.13
C LYS A 223 -11.77 6.22 20.35
N ARG A 224 -11.55 4.92 20.15
CA ARG A 224 -11.32 3.98 21.26
C ARG A 224 -9.95 4.21 21.89
N VAL A 225 -8.92 4.42 21.11
CA VAL A 225 -7.57 4.73 21.62
C VAL A 225 -7.57 6.06 22.34
N GLN A 226 -8.20 7.09 21.77
CA GLN A 226 -8.35 8.40 22.39
C GLN A 226 -8.99 8.29 23.77
N SER A 227 -10.08 7.53 23.92
CA SER A 227 -10.74 7.30 25.23
C SER A 227 -9.81 6.64 26.27
N ILE A 228 -8.91 5.74 25.84
CA ILE A 228 -7.93 5.11 26.72
C ILE A 228 -6.89 6.14 27.18
N VAL A 229 -6.38 6.96 26.28
CA VAL A 229 -5.39 8.02 26.57
C VAL A 229 -5.98 9.10 27.48
N GLU A 230 -7.20 9.57 27.21
CA GLU A 230 -7.89 10.58 28.03
C GLU A 230 -8.13 10.11 29.47
N LYS A 231 -8.49 8.83 29.65
CA LYS A 231 -8.70 8.20 30.96
C LYS A 231 -7.41 7.80 31.67
N GLY A 232 -6.24 8.09 31.09
CA GLY A 232 -4.93 7.72 31.65
C GLY A 232 -4.71 6.22 31.80
N GLN A 233 -5.40 5.40 31.00
CA GLN A 233 -5.27 3.95 31.05
C GLN A 233 -3.95 3.49 30.42
N PRO A 234 -3.34 2.42 30.96
CA PRO A 234 -2.07 1.91 30.43
C PRO A 234 -2.25 1.25 29.06
N LYS A 235 -1.18 1.22 28.27
CA LYS A 235 -1.13 0.60 26.93
C LYS A 235 -1.74 -0.82 26.88
N LYS A 236 -1.63 -1.60 27.96
CA LYS A 236 -2.23 -2.93 28.09
C LYS A 236 -3.76 -2.93 27.90
N ALA A 237 -4.43 -1.81 28.13
CA ALA A 237 -5.87 -1.69 27.92
C ALA A 237 -6.27 -1.86 26.43
N LEU A 238 -5.37 -1.60 25.47
CA LEU A 238 -5.58 -1.81 24.04
C LEU A 238 -5.93 -3.26 23.71
N GLN A 239 -5.43 -4.23 24.45
CA GLN A 239 -5.70 -5.66 24.23
C GLN A 239 -7.19 -6.04 24.35
N ARG A 240 -8.01 -5.16 24.97
CA ARG A 240 -9.47 -5.35 25.08
C ARG A 240 -10.24 -4.91 23.85
N ILE A 241 -9.57 -4.24 22.91
CA ILE A 241 -10.19 -3.78 21.66
C ILE A 241 -9.95 -4.87 20.62
N SER A 242 -10.99 -5.66 20.30
CA SER A 242 -10.91 -6.66 19.24
C SER A 242 -11.18 -6.02 17.88
N VAL A 243 -10.66 -6.63 16.83
CA VAL A 243 -10.85 -6.16 15.45
C VAL A 243 -12.33 -6.17 15.06
N GLU A 244 -13.11 -7.18 15.54
CA GLU A 244 -14.54 -7.27 15.30
C GLU A 244 -15.32 -6.13 15.97
N SER A 245 -14.88 -5.71 17.17
CA SER A 245 -15.51 -4.57 17.85
C SER A 245 -15.30 -3.24 17.10
N CYS A 246 -14.39 -3.21 16.15
CA CYS A 246 -14.13 -2.08 15.26
C CYS A 246 -14.73 -2.26 13.86
N GLY A 247 -15.49 -3.33 13.60
CA GLY A 247 -16.21 -3.58 12.36
C GLY A 247 -15.41 -4.31 11.29
N LYS A 248 -14.33 -5.03 11.66
CA LYS A 248 -13.53 -5.84 10.73
C LYS A 248 -13.46 -7.29 11.19
N SER A 249 -13.18 -8.20 10.24
CA SER A 249 -12.98 -9.62 10.52
C SER A 249 -11.51 -9.92 10.82
N ARG A 250 -11.25 -10.92 11.67
CA ARG A 250 -9.91 -11.46 11.92
C ARG A 250 -9.44 -12.47 10.87
N ILE A 251 -10.33 -12.93 9.99
CA ILE A 251 -10.08 -14.03 9.05
C ILE A 251 -9.11 -13.64 7.90
N PRO A 252 -9.27 -12.46 7.24
CA PRO A 252 -8.44 -12.10 6.10
C PRO A 252 -6.94 -12.17 6.38
N LEU A 253 -6.16 -12.26 5.29
CA LEU A 253 -4.70 -12.29 5.30
C LEU A 253 -4.13 -13.44 6.13
N GLY A 254 -4.76 -14.63 6.03
CA GLY A 254 -4.31 -15.82 6.77
C GLY A 254 -4.38 -15.67 8.29
N GLY A 255 -5.27 -14.80 8.81
CA GLY A 255 -5.42 -14.53 10.24
C GLY A 255 -4.49 -13.44 10.79
N LEU A 256 -3.73 -12.75 9.96
CA LEU A 256 -2.86 -11.63 10.39
C LEU A 256 -3.64 -10.36 10.76
N ALA A 257 -4.93 -10.28 10.38
CA ALA A 257 -5.78 -9.12 10.63
C ALA A 257 -5.75 -8.64 12.10
N GLN A 258 -5.80 -9.56 13.07
CA GLN A 258 -5.71 -9.20 14.49
C GLN A 258 -4.36 -8.59 14.87
N ARG A 259 -3.26 -9.05 14.28
CA ARG A 259 -1.91 -8.50 14.55
C ARG A 259 -1.76 -7.10 13.95
N LEU A 260 -2.26 -6.88 12.73
CA LEU A 260 -2.25 -5.58 12.07
C LEU A 260 -3.12 -4.58 12.84
N HIS A 261 -4.30 -5.02 13.29
CA HIS A 261 -5.17 -4.23 14.15
C HIS A 261 -4.47 -3.80 15.43
N GLN A 262 -3.79 -4.73 16.13
CA GLN A 262 -3.06 -4.41 17.35
C GLN A 262 -1.91 -3.40 17.07
N ALA A 263 -1.19 -3.55 15.96
CA ALA A 263 -0.15 -2.62 15.57
C ALA A 263 -0.71 -1.19 15.34
N ASN A 264 -1.88 -1.07 14.70
CA ASN A 264 -2.57 0.22 14.54
C ASN A 264 -2.91 0.85 15.89
N LEU A 265 -3.50 0.10 16.81
CA LEU A 265 -3.86 0.60 18.14
C LEU A 265 -2.64 1.09 18.92
N GLU A 266 -1.55 0.32 18.87
CA GLU A 266 -0.30 0.68 19.54
C GLU A 266 0.37 1.92 18.93
N TYR A 267 0.36 2.04 17.63
CA TYR A 267 0.86 3.22 16.93
C TYR A 267 0.08 4.48 17.33
N LEU A 268 -1.25 4.42 17.30
CA LEU A 268 -2.12 5.53 17.69
C LEU A 268 -1.93 5.93 19.16
N TYR A 269 -1.88 4.95 20.05
CA TYR A 269 -1.65 5.22 21.48
C TYR A 269 -0.33 5.96 21.70
N ASN A 270 0.76 5.47 21.09
CA ASN A 270 2.06 6.10 21.24
C ASN A 270 2.09 7.52 20.64
N LYS A 271 1.44 7.73 19.47
CA LYS A 271 1.31 9.05 18.83
C LYS A 271 0.56 10.02 19.75
N MET A 272 -0.62 9.66 20.24
CA MET A 272 -1.46 10.50 21.10
C MET A 272 -0.80 10.79 22.45
N MET A 273 -0.09 9.83 23.05
CA MET A 273 0.67 10.05 24.26
C MET A 273 1.82 11.03 24.07
N ALA A 274 2.55 10.94 22.95
CA ALA A 274 3.62 11.89 22.64
C ALA A 274 3.09 13.32 22.44
N GLU A 275 1.93 13.47 21.83
CA GLU A 275 1.26 14.76 21.64
C GLU A 275 0.78 15.36 22.98
N LYS A 276 0.31 14.54 23.91
CA LYS A 276 -0.14 14.98 25.25
C LYS A 276 1.01 15.52 26.11
N VAL A 277 2.21 14.96 25.97
CA VAL A 277 3.39 15.36 26.75
C VAL A 277 3.99 16.68 26.26
N LYS A 278 3.88 17.01 24.95
CA LYS A 278 4.44 18.27 24.40
C LYS A 278 3.88 19.56 25.00
N PRO A 279 2.58 19.73 25.31
CA PRO A 279 2.04 20.96 25.89
C PRO A 279 2.48 21.21 27.35
N GLU A 280 2.82 20.16 28.12
CA GLU A 280 3.27 20.31 29.52
C GLU A 280 4.70 20.87 29.60
N MET A 281 5.56 20.57 28.64
CA MET A 281 6.94 21.12 28.61
C MET A 281 6.98 22.60 28.21
N THR A 282 6.04 23.08 27.40
CA THR A 282 5.99 24.50 26.96
C THR A 282 5.44 25.41 28.07
N ARG A 283 4.65 24.90 29.02
CA ARG A 283 4.11 25.68 30.15
C ARG A 283 5.08 25.83 31.32
N GLN A 284 6.13 24.98 31.41
CA GLN A 284 7.13 25.07 32.47
C GLN A 284 8.30 26.02 32.17
N THR A 285 8.42 26.53 30.96
CA THR A 285 9.48 27.49 30.57
C THR A 285 9.06 28.95 30.63
N ASP A 286 7.77 29.25 30.86
CA ASP A 286 7.26 30.64 30.92
C ASP A 286 7.11 31.15 32.36
N ASP A 287 7.49 30.37 33.40
CA ASP A 287 7.44 30.71 34.82
C ASP A 287 8.85 30.86 35.45
N VAL A 288 9.87 31.30 34.69
CA VAL A 288 11.21 31.64 35.26
C VAL A 288 11.62 33.02 34.82
#